data_c1703f56d53e5ac9ce9e7c17b90e0688
#
_entry.id   c1703f56d53e5ac9ce9e7c17b90e0688
#
_cell.length_a   1.000
_cell.length_b   1.000
_cell.length_c   1.000
_cell.angle_alpha   90.00
_cell.angle_beta   90.00
_cell.angle_gamma   90.00
#
_symmetry.space_group_name_H-M   'P 1'
#
loop_
_entity.id
_entity.type
_entity.pdbx_description
1 polymer ?
#
loop_
_entity_poly.entity_id
_entity_poly.type
_entity_poly.pdbx_seq_one_letter_code
_entity_poly.pdbx_strand_id
1 'polypeptide(L)'
;AFYKNEVEQRHWYGLWDYGDIMHTYDAQRHCWRYDMGGYAWQNTELIPTLWLLLAFMRSGREDIFTMAEAMSRHSADVDIYHFGDLKGLGSRHNVVHWGDSCKEPRIAMAGHHRALYYLMGGDPRIGDAMDDVKDADYATLNMDPLRYFYKKEEMKLPTHARSGPDWSTYCSNWYTAW
;
A
#
# COMPACT_ATOMS: atom_id res chain seq x y z
N ALA A 1 -12.44 2.36 15.73
CA ALA A 1 -12.21 2.36 17.20
C ALA A 1 -11.01 1.47 17.56
N PHE A 2 -11.00 0.17 17.19
CA PHE A 2 -9.93 -0.78 17.59
C PHE A 2 -8.52 -0.28 17.20
N TYR A 3 -8.25 -0.05 15.92
CA TYR A 3 -6.94 0.39 15.46
C TYR A 3 -6.49 1.73 16.05
N LYS A 4 -7.43 2.67 16.22
CA LYS A 4 -7.11 3.93 16.89
C LYS A 4 -6.61 3.68 18.32
N ASN A 5 -7.30 2.82 19.07
CA ASN A 5 -6.90 2.47 20.43
C ASN A 5 -5.53 1.76 20.45
N GLU A 6 -5.23 0.91 19.49
CA GLU A 6 -3.91 0.26 19.39
C GLU A 6 -2.79 1.28 19.13
N VAL A 7 -3.01 2.21 18.20
CA VAL A 7 -2.05 3.31 17.92
C VAL A 7 -1.78 4.11 19.19
N GLU A 8 -2.84 4.52 19.91
CA GLU A 8 -2.73 5.30 21.14
C GLU A 8 -2.03 4.54 22.26
N GLN A 9 -2.39 3.29 22.49
CA GLN A 9 -1.81 2.48 23.58
C GLN A 9 -0.36 2.11 23.35
N ARG A 10 0.03 1.93 22.09
CA ARG A 10 1.36 1.46 21.71
C ARG A 10 2.28 2.56 21.19
N HIS A 11 1.75 3.78 21.12
CA HIS A 11 2.51 4.95 20.65
C HIS A 11 3.11 4.76 19.25
N TRP A 12 2.34 4.22 18.29
CA TRP A 12 2.76 4.05 16.90
C TRP A 12 2.73 5.38 16.15
N TYR A 13 3.60 6.31 16.52
CA TYR A 13 3.70 7.65 15.94
C TYR A 13 5.02 7.92 15.23
N GLY A 14 5.88 6.90 15.12
CA GLY A 14 7.13 6.99 14.37
C GLY A 14 6.91 7.07 12.86
N LEU A 15 7.93 7.47 12.12
CA LEU A 15 7.89 7.56 10.65
C LEU A 15 7.40 6.24 10.00
N TRP A 16 7.82 5.11 10.54
CA TRP A 16 7.52 3.78 9.99
C TRP A 16 6.21 3.17 10.51
N ASP A 17 5.68 3.69 11.61
CA ASP A 17 4.53 3.11 12.30
C ASP A 17 3.25 3.92 12.11
N TYR A 18 3.37 5.24 11.99
CA TYR A 18 2.21 6.11 11.93
C TYR A 18 1.47 5.96 10.61
N GLY A 19 0.23 5.52 10.70
CA GLY A 19 -0.61 5.22 9.53
C GLY A 19 -0.54 3.78 9.05
N ASP A 20 0.32 2.93 9.65
CA ASP A 20 0.26 1.49 9.43
C ASP A 20 -0.36 0.78 10.64
N ILE A 21 -0.70 -0.47 10.50
CA ILE A 21 -1.32 -1.28 11.55
C ILE A 21 -0.76 -2.69 11.58
N MET A 22 -0.65 -3.24 12.77
CA MET A 22 -0.25 -4.63 12.95
C MET A 22 -1.31 -5.56 12.36
N HIS A 23 -0.86 -6.50 11.57
CA HIS A 23 -1.71 -7.43 10.83
C HIS A 23 -2.04 -8.68 11.65
N THR A 24 -1.12 -9.15 12.48
CA THR A 24 -1.24 -10.46 13.13
C THR A 24 -1.26 -10.34 14.65
N TYR A 25 -2.35 -10.78 15.25
CA TYR A 25 -2.49 -10.93 16.70
C TYR A 25 -2.41 -12.40 17.10
N ASP A 26 -1.53 -12.70 18.05
CA ASP A 26 -1.42 -14.04 18.65
C ASP A 26 -2.35 -14.13 19.87
N ALA A 27 -3.48 -14.80 19.71
CA ALA A 27 -4.49 -14.94 20.75
C ALA A 27 -4.03 -15.81 21.93
N GLN A 28 -3.05 -16.69 21.74
CA GLN A 28 -2.51 -17.53 22.82
C GLN A 28 -1.54 -16.77 23.71
N ARG A 29 -0.73 -15.90 23.09
CA ARG A 29 0.27 -15.07 23.80
C ARG A 29 -0.27 -13.71 24.20
N HIS A 30 -1.46 -13.34 23.75
CA HIS A 30 -2.08 -12.03 23.96
C HIS A 30 -1.19 -10.85 23.51
N CYS A 31 -0.54 -11.00 22.36
CA CYS A 31 0.35 -9.96 21.83
C CYS A 31 0.26 -9.84 20.31
N TRP A 32 0.61 -8.66 19.82
CA TRP A 32 0.86 -8.45 18.40
C TRP A 32 2.21 -9.00 17.99
N ARG A 33 2.25 -9.63 16.81
CA ARG A 33 3.42 -10.35 16.31
C ARG A 33 4.24 -9.46 15.38
N TYR A 34 5.33 -8.93 15.91
CA TYR A 34 6.36 -8.25 15.12
C TYR A 34 7.33 -9.21 14.42
N ASP A 35 7.36 -10.44 14.83
CA ASP A 35 8.30 -11.47 14.41
C ASP A 35 7.77 -12.35 13.27
N MET A 36 6.65 -11.99 12.68
CA MET A 36 6.01 -12.75 11.60
C MET A 36 6.58 -12.49 10.20
N GLY A 37 7.75 -11.85 10.10
CA GLY A 37 8.34 -11.50 8.81
C GLY A 37 7.41 -10.60 7.99
N GLY A 38 7.15 -10.97 6.76
CA GLY A 38 6.29 -10.21 5.85
C GLY A 38 4.81 -10.07 6.23
N TYR A 39 4.40 -10.50 7.42
CA TYR A 39 3.00 -10.46 7.84
C TYR A 39 2.75 -9.59 9.08
N ALA A 40 3.75 -8.87 9.55
CA ALA A 40 3.62 -8.09 10.78
C ALA A 40 2.76 -6.85 10.59
N TRP A 41 2.96 -6.12 9.50
CA TRP A 41 2.25 -4.89 9.16
C TRP A 41 1.34 -5.09 7.97
N GLN A 42 0.21 -4.39 7.95
CA GLN A 42 -0.82 -4.59 6.94
C GLN A 42 -0.55 -3.78 5.67
N ASN A 43 0.02 -2.58 5.80
CA ASN A 43 0.09 -1.58 4.73
C ASN A 43 -1.20 -1.50 3.89
N THR A 44 -1.15 -1.34 2.59
CA THR A 44 -2.34 -1.08 1.75
C THR A 44 -2.95 -2.31 1.09
N GLU A 45 -2.51 -3.52 1.39
CA GLU A 45 -2.99 -4.72 0.69
C GLU A 45 -4.52 -4.88 0.72
N LEU A 46 -5.16 -4.56 1.85
CA LEU A 46 -6.61 -4.65 2.03
C LEU A 46 -7.35 -3.32 1.77
N ILE A 47 -6.68 -2.37 1.15
CA ILE A 47 -7.22 -1.06 0.76
C ILE A 47 -7.81 -0.27 1.96
N PRO A 48 -7.16 -0.26 3.14
CA PRO A 48 -7.72 0.42 4.31
C PRO A 48 -7.89 1.92 4.09
N THR A 49 -7.03 2.54 3.31
CA THR A 49 -7.09 3.95 2.95
C THR A 49 -8.43 4.29 2.29
N LEU A 50 -8.82 3.56 1.27
CA LEU A 50 -10.06 3.84 0.52
C LEU A 50 -11.31 3.57 1.37
N TRP A 51 -11.41 2.41 2.03
CA TRP A 51 -12.63 2.12 2.79
C TRP A 51 -12.80 2.98 4.05
N LEU A 52 -11.72 3.48 4.65
CA LEU A 52 -11.79 4.47 5.72
C LEU A 52 -12.29 5.83 5.21
N LEU A 53 -11.80 6.29 4.05
CA LEU A 53 -12.29 7.52 3.44
C LEU A 53 -13.76 7.42 3.03
N LEU A 54 -14.19 6.27 2.49
CA LEU A 54 -15.61 6.01 2.22
C LEU A 54 -16.44 6.00 3.51
N ALA A 55 -15.91 5.42 4.60
CA ALA A 55 -16.59 5.44 5.89
C ALA A 55 -16.69 6.87 6.47
N PHE A 56 -15.65 7.69 6.29
CA PHE A 56 -15.70 9.11 6.65
C PHE A 56 -16.76 9.86 5.83
N MET A 57 -16.76 9.75 4.52
CA MET A 57 -17.74 10.42 3.67
C MET A 57 -19.19 10.05 4.01
N ARG A 58 -19.41 8.82 4.48
CA ARG A 58 -20.73 8.36 4.92
C ARG A 58 -21.11 8.85 6.32
N SER A 59 -20.16 9.04 7.21
CA SER A 59 -20.43 9.28 8.64
C SER A 59 -20.13 10.69 9.12
N GLY A 60 -19.27 11.43 8.41
CA GLY A 60 -18.73 12.73 8.84
C GLY A 60 -17.83 12.67 10.07
N ARG A 61 -17.35 11.48 10.48
CA ARG A 61 -16.58 11.31 11.69
C ARG A 61 -15.13 11.72 11.49
N GLU A 62 -14.70 12.74 12.21
CA GLU A 62 -13.34 13.28 12.18
C GLU A 62 -12.28 12.24 12.56
N ASP A 63 -12.54 11.41 13.57
CA ASP A 63 -11.58 10.37 14.01
C ASP A 63 -11.33 9.30 12.93
N ILE A 64 -12.30 9.05 12.06
CA ILE A 64 -12.12 8.16 10.90
C ILE A 64 -11.26 8.88 9.85
N PHE A 65 -11.51 10.16 9.59
CA PHE A 65 -10.74 10.93 8.63
C PHE A 65 -9.26 11.01 9.05
N THR A 66 -8.98 11.35 10.29
CA THR A 66 -7.60 11.42 10.82
C THR A 66 -6.83 10.11 10.61
N MET A 67 -7.46 8.97 10.89
CA MET A 67 -6.84 7.67 10.66
C MET A 67 -6.67 7.39 9.15
N ALA A 68 -7.67 7.71 8.34
CA ALA A 68 -7.61 7.50 6.89
C ALA A 68 -6.52 8.37 6.24
N GLU A 69 -6.36 9.61 6.67
CA GLU A 69 -5.30 10.50 6.22
C GLU A 69 -3.93 9.95 6.60
N ALA A 70 -3.73 9.57 7.86
CA ALA A 70 -2.47 8.99 8.33
C ALA A 70 -2.08 7.75 7.51
N MET A 71 -3.02 6.83 7.28
CA MET A 71 -2.77 5.62 6.49
C MET A 71 -2.50 5.93 5.01
N SER A 72 -3.18 6.91 4.44
CA SER A 72 -2.94 7.30 3.05
C SER A 72 -1.57 7.94 2.87
N ARG A 73 -1.15 8.79 3.81
CA ARG A 73 0.19 9.40 3.78
C ARG A 73 1.28 8.37 4.02
N HIS A 74 1.09 7.47 4.98
CA HIS A 74 2.02 6.35 5.20
C HIS A 74 2.19 5.52 3.93
N SER A 75 1.09 5.10 3.32
CA SER A 75 1.13 4.32 2.09
C SER A 75 1.83 5.07 0.95
N ALA A 76 1.51 6.37 0.77
CA ALA A 76 2.12 7.18 -0.27
C ALA A 76 3.62 7.41 -0.05
N ASP A 77 4.05 7.63 1.20
CA ASP A 77 5.42 8.01 1.50
C ASP A 77 6.34 6.82 1.81
N VAL A 78 5.80 5.73 2.35
CA VAL A 78 6.58 4.61 2.89
C VAL A 78 6.43 3.34 2.05
N ASP A 79 5.21 3.00 1.62
CA ASP A 79 4.93 1.72 0.98
C ASP A 79 5.20 1.72 -0.54
N ILE A 80 5.37 2.88 -1.16
CA ILE A 80 5.60 3.02 -2.60
C ILE A 80 7.08 3.29 -2.89
N TYR A 81 7.60 2.63 -3.92
CA TYR A 81 8.89 2.97 -4.48
C TYR A 81 8.76 4.15 -5.44
N HIS A 82 9.38 5.27 -5.10
CA HIS A 82 9.31 6.53 -5.87
C HIS A 82 10.40 6.68 -6.91
N PHE A 83 11.45 5.86 -6.84
CA PHE A 83 12.61 5.93 -7.75
C PHE A 83 13.26 4.55 -7.95
N GLY A 84 14.16 4.46 -8.91
CA GLY A 84 14.90 3.25 -9.26
C GLY A 84 14.06 2.25 -10.07
N ASP A 85 14.60 1.05 -10.22
CA ASP A 85 14.03 -0.01 -11.07
C ASP A 85 12.66 -0.53 -10.62
N LEU A 86 12.31 -0.27 -9.37
CA LEU A 86 11.04 -0.69 -8.76
C LEU A 86 10.02 0.45 -8.65
N LYS A 87 10.30 1.63 -9.24
CA LYS A 87 9.39 2.76 -9.19
C LYS A 87 7.97 2.35 -9.62
N GLY A 88 6.99 2.74 -8.81
CA GLY A 88 5.59 2.41 -9.04
C GLY A 88 5.11 1.09 -8.45
N LEU A 89 6.01 0.29 -7.87
CA LEU A 89 5.61 -0.89 -7.09
C LEU A 89 5.50 -0.54 -5.61
N GLY A 90 4.72 -1.32 -4.86
CA GLY A 90 4.59 -1.18 -3.42
C GLY A 90 5.14 -2.38 -2.65
N SER A 91 5.54 -2.13 -1.42
CA SER A 91 5.96 -3.15 -0.45
C SER A 91 4.76 -3.76 0.26
N ARG A 92 4.72 -5.06 0.36
CA ARG A 92 3.62 -5.80 0.99
C ARG A 92 4.12 -6.70 2.11
N HIS A 93 3.37 -6.78 3.20
CA HIS A 93 3.61 -7.72 4.29
C HIS A 93 5.03 -7.66 4.85
N ASN A 94 5.57 -6.50 5.11
CA ASN A 94 6.91 -6.38 5.63
C ASN A 94 6.93 -5.99 7.10
N VAL A 95 7.79 -6.64 7.87
CA VAL A 95 8.24 -6.13 9.18
C VAL A 95 9.14 -4.93 8.98
N VAL A 96 9.87 -4.96 7.87
CA VAL A 96 10.72 -3.88 7.39
C VAL A 96 10.13 -3.45 6.05
N HIS A 97 9.59 -2.25 5.95
CA HIS A 97 8.84 -1.76 4.79
C HIS A 97 9.62 -1.87 3.48
N TRP A 98 10.92 -1.75 3.54
CA TRP A 98 11.83 -1.82 2.41
C TRP A 98 12.53 -3.17 2.24
N GLY A 99 12.08 -4.19 2.98
CA GLY A 99 12.62 -5.53 2.87
C GLY A 99 12.39 -6.17 1.50
N ASP A 100 13.03 -7.30 1.28
CA ASP A 100 13.03 -8.01 -0.01
C ASP A 100 11.80 -8.89 -0.25
N SER A 101 10.71 -8.65 0.44
CA SER A 101 9.50 -9.45 0.24
C SER A 101 8.68 -8.99 -0.97
N CYS A 102 7.42 -9.24 -0.97
CA CYS A 102 6.55 -8.98 -2.12
C CYS A 102 6.60 -7.52 -2.58
N LYS A 103 7.03 -7.32 -3.81
CA LYS A 103 6.94 -6.05 -4.52
C LYS A 103 5.81 -6.18 -5.53
N GLU A 104 4.76 -5.42 -5.34
CA GLU A 104 3.55 -5.61 -6.12
C GLU A 104 2.92 -4.29 -6.56
N PRO A 105 2.39 -4.22 -7.80
CA PRO A 105 1.70 -3.02 -8.28
C PRO A 105 0.51 -2.65 -7.39
N ARG A 106 -0.28 -3.63 -6.94
CA ARG A 106 -1.54 -3.41 -6.21
C ARG A 106 -1.41 -2.65 -4.90
N ILE A 107 -0.23 -2.67 -4.27
CA ILE A 107 0.01 -1.91 -3.04
C ILE A 107 0.09 -0.41 -3.36
N ALA A 108 0.60 -0.07 -4.51
CA ALA A 108 0.83 1.29 -4.98
C ALA A 108 -0.29 1.80 -5.91
N MET A 109 -1.48 1.22 -5.89
CA MET A 109 -2.57 1.58 -6.79
C MET A 109 -3.01 3.04 -6.58
N ALA A 110 -2.96 3.86 -7.62
CA ALA A 110 -3.38 5.27 -7.58
C ALA A 110 -4.82 5.46 -7.07
N GLY A 111 -5.71 4.53 -7.39
CA GLY A 111 -7.10 4.54 -6.91
C GLY A 111 -7.26 4.56 -5.39
N HIS A 112 -6.27 4.09 -4.64
CA HIS A 112 -6.29 4.15 -3.17
C HIS A 112 -6.20 5.59 -2.65
N HIS A 113 -5.55 6.47 -3.37
CA HIS A 113 -5.21 7.83 -2.93
C HIS A 113 -6.13 8.91 -3.49
N ARG A 114 -6.90 8.63 -4.56
CA ARG A 114 -7.77 9.61 -5.21
C ARG A 114 -8.75 10.29 -4.25
N ALA A 115 -9.36 9.54 -3.35
CA ALA A 115 -10.35 10.10 -2.43
C ALA A 115 -9.68 11.12 -1.48
N LEU A 116 -8.50 10.84 -0.94
CA LEU A 116 -7.78 11.80 -0.11
C LEU A 116 -7.37 13.03 -0.93
N TYR A 117 -6.83 12.83 -2.13
CA TYR A 117 -6.43 13.92 -3.03
C TYR A 117 -7.54 14.95 -3.20
N TYR A 118 -8.77 14.50 -3.52
CA TYR A 118 -9.89 15.41 -3.72
C TYR A 118 -10.42 16.00 -2.41
N LEU A 119 -10.49 15.23 -1.33
CA LEU A 119 -10.93 15.73 -0.03
C LEU A 119 -10.01 16.79 0.54
N MET A 120 -8.72 16.74 0.22
CA MET A 120 -7.72 17.74 0.62
C MET A 120 -7.56 18.89 -0.38
N GLY A 121 -8.46 19.00 -1.36
CA GLY A 121 -8.44 20.10 -2.34
C GLY A 121 -7.28 20.02 -3.34
N GLY A 122 -6.78 18.83 -3.65
CA GLY A 122 -5.68 18.62 -4.58
C GLY A 122 -4.32 18.60 -3.88
N ASP A 123 -4.16 17.79 -2.86
CA ASP A 123 -2.89 17.65 -2.13
C ASP A 123 -1.74 17.30 -3.08
N PRO A 124 -0.71 18.17 -3.24
CA PRO A 124 0.35 17.95 -4.23
C PRO A 124 1.15 16.68 -3.96
N ARG A 125 1.43 16.34 -2.69
CA ARG A 125 2.21 15.14 -2.34
C ARG A 125 1.48 13.86 -2.71
N ILE A 126 0.17 13.84 -2.49
CA ILE A 126 -0.67 12.71 -2.91
C ILE A 126 -0.77 12.65 -4.44
N GLY A 127 -0.82 13.80 -5.09
CA GLY A 127 -0.77 13.91 -6.55
C GLY A 127 0.53 13.32 -7.12
N ASP A 128 1.67 13.67 -6.55
CA ASP A 128 2.99 13.15 -6.94
C ASP A 128 3.05 11.61 -6.77
N ALA A 129 2.54 11.09 -5.65
CA ALA A 129 2.49 9.65 -5.42
C ALA A 129 1.62 8.92 -6.46
N MET A 130 0.51 9.51 -6.87
CA MET A 130 -0.33 8.95 -7.95
C MET A 130 0.35 9.01 -9.32
N ASP A 131 1.12 10.05 -9.60
CA ASP A 131 1.90 10.17 -10.84
C ASP A 131 3.07 9.18 -10.88
N ASP A 132 3.74 8.96 -9.75
CA ASP A 132 4.85 8.02 -9.66
C ASP A 132 4.49 6.58 -10.05
N VAL A 133 3.24 6.18 -9.86
CA VAL A 133 2.78 4.81 -10.12
C VAL A 133 2.18 4.60 -11.50
N LYS A 134 2.07 5.63 -12.33
CA LYS A 134 1.40 5.53 -13.64
C LYS A 134 2.04 4.51 -14.57
N ASP A 135 3.37 4.36 -14.47
CA ASP A 135 4.18 3.49 -15.31
C ASP A 135 4.60 2.19 -14.58
N ALA A 136 3.84 1.77 -13.57
CA ALA A 136 4.16 0.59 -12.75
C ALA A 136 4.21 -0.73 -13.56
N ASP A 137 3.54 -0.79 -14.71
CA ASP A 137 3.61 -1.91 -15.64
C ASP A 137 5.04 -2.09 -16.20
N TYR A 138 5.78 -1.01 -16.45
CA TYR A 138 7.19 -1.10 -16.86
C TYR A 138 8.09 -1.60 -15.73
N ALA A 139 7.82 -1.24 -14.49
CA ALA A 139 8.60 -1.71 -13.34
C ALA A 139 8.53 -3.24 -13.18
N THR A 140 7.45 -3.87 -13.63
CA THR A 140 7.31 -5.33 -13.60
C THR A 140 8.23 -6.08 -14.58
N LEU A 141 8.87 -5.39 -15.51
CA LEU A 141 9.97 -5.95 -16.31
C LEU A 141 11.21 -6.25 -15.44
N ASN A 142 11.42 -5.46 -14.39
CA ASN A 142 12.53 -5.62 -13.45
C ASN A 142 12.16 -6.58 -12.29
N MET A 143 10.89 -6.64 -11.95
CA MET A 143 10.39 -7.45 -10.83
C MET A 143 9.09 -8.14 -11.25
N ASP A 144 9.20 -9.27 -11.96
CA ASP A 144 8.03 -10.06 -12.37
C ASP A 144 7.19 -10.48 -11.15
N PRO A 145 5.89 -10.16 -11.11
CA PRO A 145 5.01 -10.55 -10.01
C PRO A 145 4.91 -12.05 -9.78
N LEU A 146 5.17 -12.86 -10.80
CA LEU A 146 5.11 -14.32 -10.76
C LEU A 146 6.48 -15.00 -10.76
N ARG A 147 7.56 -14.26 -10.50
CA ARG A 147 8.95 -14.72 -10.51
C ARG A 147 9.23 -15.99 -9.71
N TYR A 148 8.45 -16.28 -8.68
CA TYR A 148 8.61 -17.49 -7.87
C TYR A 148 8.03 -18.76 -8.51
N PHE A 149 7.22 -18.61 -9.55
CA PHE A 149 6.52 -19.70 -10.21
C PHE A 149 7.14 -20.08 -11.56
N TYR A 150 7.99 -19.22 -12.09
CA TYR A 150 8.60 -19.41 -13.40
C TYR A 150 10.11 -19.21 -13.34
N LYS A 151 10.85 -20.06 -14.03
CA LYS A 151 12.27 -19.83 -14.24
C LYS A 151 12.46 -18.84 -15.36
N LYS A 152 13.38 -17.92 -15.20
CA LYS A 152 13.62 -16.84 -16.17
C LYS A 152 13.95 -17.40 -17.58
N GLU A 153 14.65 -18.51 -17.63
CA GLU A 153 15.06 -19.20 -18.88
C GLU A 153 13.88 -19.85 -19.61
N GLU A 154 12.78 -20.11 -18.92
CA GLU A 154 11.57 -20.73 -19.46
C GLU A 154 10.53 -19.69 -19.92
N MET A 155 10.77 -18.41 -19.61
CA MET A 155 9.83 -17.34 -19.91
C MET A 155 9.82 -17.03 -21.41
N LYS A 156 8.61 -17.03 -21.97
CA LYS A 156 8.37 -16.61 -23.37
C LYS A 156 8.07 -15.12 -23.51
N LEU A 157 7.69 -14.50 -22.41
CA LEU A 157 7.34 -13.07 -22.32
C LEU A 157 8.29 -12.38 -21.35
N PRO A 158 8.50 -11.07 -21.49
CA PRO A 158 9.44 -10.33 -20.64
C PRO A 158 9.00 -10.29 -19.17
N THR A 159 7.71 -10.38 -18.91
CA THR A 159 7.12 -10.41 -17.57
C THR A 159 5.72 -11.03 -17.60
N HIS A 160 5.15 -11.27 -16.41
CA HIS A 160 3.78 -11.72 -16.23
C HIS A 160 2.97 -10.66 -15.48
N ALA A 161 1.67 -10.64 -15.73
CA ALA A 161 0.72 -9.86 -14.94
C ALA A 161 -0.45 -10.77 -14.54
N ARG A 162 -0.79 -10.72 -13.25
CA ARG A 162 -1.97 -11.44 -12.75
C ARG A 162 -3.23 -10.70 -13.20
N SER A 163 -4.18 -11.42 -13.77
CA SER A 163 -5.39 -10.85 -14.39
C SER A 163 -6.25 -10.04 -13.40
N GLY A 164 -6.29 -10.42 -12.12
CA GLY A 164 -7.01 -9.69 -11.09
C GLY A 164 -6.20 -8.50 -10.55
N PRO A 165 -5.22 -8.73 -9.67
CA PRO A 165 -4.59 -7.64 -8.91
C PRO A 165 -3.74 -6.70 -9.76
N ASP A 166 -2.95 -7.21 -10.70
CA ASP A 166 -2.03 -6.37 -11.46
C ASP A 166 -2.75 -5.58 -12.56
N TRP A 167 -3.61 -6.22 -13.34
CA TRP A 167 -4.39 -5.54 -14.38
C TRP A 167 -5.33 -4.46 -13.81
N SER A 168 -6.02 -4.74 -12.70
CA SER A 168 -6.86 -3.72 -12.06
C SER A 168 -6.05 -2.53 -11.58
N THR A 169 -4.83 -2.78 -11.10
CA THR A 169 -3.91 -1.71 -10.71
C THR A 169 -3.47 -0.87 -11.91
N TYR A 170 -3.01 -1.49 -12.98
CA TYR A 170 -2.59 -0.75 -14.17
C TYR A 170 -3.73 0.10 -14.74
N CYS A 171 -4.92 -0.48 -14.87
CA CYS A 171 -6.10 0.27 -15.31
C CYS A 171 -6.41 1.45 -14.39
N SER A 172 -6.31 1.26 -13.06
CA SER A 172 -6.52 2.33 -12.08
C SER A 172 -5.48 3.44 -12.21
N ASN A 173 -4.21 3.08 -12.41
CA ASN A 173 -3.11 4.03 -12.55
C ASN A 173 -3.25 4.83 -13.85
N TRP A 174 -3.46 4.17 -14.97
CA TRP A 174 -3.67 4.83 -16.27
C TRP A 174 -4.89 5.76 -16.27
N TYR A 175 -6.01 5.28 -15.72
CA TYR A 175 -7.22 6.10 -15.61
C TYR A 175 -7.01 7.33 -14.73
N THR A 176 -6.22 7.22 -13.67
CA THR A 176 -5.92 8.33 -12.77
C THR A 176 -4.98 9.34 -13.44
N ALA A 177 -4.03 8.88 -14.25
CA ALA A 177 -3.10 9.73 -14.97
C ALA A 177 -3.75 10.44 -16.18
N TRP A 178 -4.79 9.84 -16.79
CA TRP A 178 -5.55 10.41 -17.90
C TRP A 178 -6.42 11.59 -17.44
#